data_53b82f1f73c661a559cdd27b52974906
#
_entry.id   53b82f1f73c661a559cdd27b52974906
#
_cell.length_a   1.000
_cell.length_b   1.000
_cell.length_c   1.000
_cell.angle_alpha   90.00
_cell.angle_beta   90.00
_cell.angle_gamma   90.00
#
_symmetry.space_group_name_H-M   'P 1'
#
loop_
_entity.id
_entity.type
_entity.pdbx_description
1 polymer ?
#
loop_
_entity_poly.entity_id
_entity_poly.type
_entity_poly.pdbx_seq_one_letter_code
_entity_poly.pdbx_strand_id
1 'polypeptide(L)'
;FAEDGWQPPSSLQFIAVGGALVSEMLILKARSLNLPVYQGYGLSEAASVVSLNAPTNDNIHSAGSVLPHIQTKIENGQLFIKGDLFLGYLNHQPHDKDQWYATGDLVEQRQNTLFIKGRLKNLIITSMGRNISAEWPESLLLSQSGILQAVVFGEGRPFLSAIIYADTKLSNPVLAQYINVINQQLPDYARIQKWHRLAAPLSVQQGLLTTNNRPKRDAISKQYHAVFEQFYRLGEVINE
;
A
#
# COMPACT_ATOMS: atom_id res chain seq x y z
N PHE A 1 -4.61 7.78 22.54
CA PHE A 1 -5.86 7.23 23.10
C PHE A 1 -5.59 6.04 24.04
N ALA A 2 -4.84 5.03 23.64
CA ALA A 2 -4.57 3.87 24.49
C ALA A 2 -3.67 4.21 25.69
N GLU A 3 -2.77 5.17 25.55
CA GLU A 3 -1.90 5.69 26.63
C GLU A 3 -2.69 6.50 27.65
N ASP A 4 -3.85 7.03 27.28
CA ASP A 4 -4.74 7.83 28.13
C ASP A 4 -5.82 6.99 28.83
N GLY A 5 -5.74 5.65 28.75
CA GLY A 5 -6.72 4.75 29.39
C GLY A 5 -8.10 4.74 28.71
N TRP A 6 -8.21 5.27 27.48
CA TRP A 6 -9.45 5.24 26.73
C TRP A 6 -9.83 3.80 26.35
N GLN A 7 -11.09 3.44 26.52
CA GLN A 7 -11.64 2.16 26.12
C GLN A 7 -12.74 2.38 25.06
N PRO A 8 -12.81 1.56 24.02
CA PRO A 8 -13.89 1.64 23.05
C PRO A 8 -15.23 1.31 23.74
N PRO A 9 -16.34 1.96 23.35
CA PRO A 9 -17.66 1.62 23.89
C PRO A 9 -18.02 0.16 23.54
N SER A 10 -18.69 -0.53 24.47
CA SER A 10 -19.09 -1.93 24.27
C SER A 10 -20.07 -2.14 23.10
N SER A 11 -20.74 -1.08 22.65
CA SER A 11 -21.60 -1.07 21.46
C SER A 11 -20.83 -1.04 20.14
N LEU A 12 -19.52 -0.76 20.14
CA LEU A 12 -18.69 -0.76 18.94
C LEU A 12 -18.37 -2.20 18.52
N GLN A 13 -19.08 -2.70 17.53
CA GLN A 13 -18.95 -4.09 17.05
C GLN A 13 -18.12 -4.24 15.78
N PHE A 14 -17.89 -3.13 15.04
CA PHE A 14 -17.29 -3.22 13.72
C PHE A 14 -16.64 -1.90 13.29
N ILE A 15 -15.39 -1.98 12.81
CA ILE A 15 -14.66 -0.88 12.17
C ILE A 15 -14.13 -1.40 10.84
N ALA A 16 -14.71 -0.96 9.71
CA ALA A 16 -14.18 -1.26 8.40
C ALA A 16 -12.97 -0.35 8.10
N VAL A 17 -11.87 -0.94 7.67
CA VAL A 17 -10.68 -0.22 7.21
C VAL A 17 -10.31 -0.64 5.80
N GLY A 18 -9.92 0.31 4.95
CA GLY A 18 -9.59 0.05 3.56
C GLY A 18 -9.05 1.28 2.85
N GLY A 19 -8.98 1.23 1.51
CA GLY A 19 -8.45 2.31 0.68
C GLY A 19 -6.93 2.30 0.55
N ALA A 20 -6.21 1.62 1.45
CA ALA A 20 -4.78 1.33 1.38
C ALA A 20 -4.51 -0.03 2.03
N LEU A 21 -3.33 -0.60 1.77
CA LEU A 21 -2.89 -1.81 2.45
C LEU A 21 -2.67 -1.49 3.94
N VAL A 22 -3.35 -2.23 4.81
CA VAL A 22 -3.17 -2.13 6.26
C VAL A 22 -2.27 -3.26 6.71
N SER A 23 -1.20 -2.95 7.46
CA SER A 23 -0.31 -4.00 7.95
C SER A 23 -1.01 -4.87 8.99
N GLU A 24 -0.73 -6.17 8.98
CA GLU A 24 -1.24 -7.13 9.96
C GLU A 24 -0.93 -6.70 11.39
N MET A 25 0.29 -6.19 11.62
CA MET A 25 0.72 -5.69 12.92
C MET A 25 -0.19 -4.59 13.46
N LEU A 26 -0.64 -3.66 12.57
CA LEU A 26 -1.55 -2.59 12.95
C LEU A 26 -2.94 -3.14 13.30
N ILE A 27 -3.44 -4.11 12.54
CA ILE A 27 -4.73 -4.78 12.82
C ILE A 27 -4.65 -5.50 14.17
N LEU A 28 -3.59 -6.26 14.41
CA LEU A 28 -3.40 -6.99 15.68
C LEU A 28 -3.27 -6.03 16.87
N LYS A 29 -2.51 -4.93 16.69
CA LYS A 29 -2.39 -3.88 17.72
C LYS A 29 -3.73 -3.22 18.01
N ALA A 30 -4.52 -2.89 17.00
CA ALA A 30 -5.85 -2.32 17.19
C ALA A 30 -6.78 -3.29 17.96
N ARG A 31 -6.76 -4.57 17.59
CA ARG A 31 -7.55 -5.61 18.25
C ARG A 31 -7.13 -5.87 19.69
N SER A 32 -5.83 -5.77 20.00
CA SER A 32 -5.34 -5.86 21.38
C SER A 32 -5.85 -4.71 22.28
N LEU A 33 -6.34 -3.64 21.67
CA LEU A 33 -6.98 -2.50 22.33
C LEU A 33 -8.52 -2.59 22.27
N ASN A 34 -9.07 -3.79 22.01
CA ASN A 34 -10.50 -4.06 21.85
C ASN A 34 -11.17 -3.27 20.70
N LEU A 35 -10.42 -2.83 19.70
CA LEU A 35 -10.96 -2.23 18.49
C LEU A 35 -11.29 -3.32 17.46
N PRO A 36 -12.57 -3.55 17.10
CA PRO A 36 -12.98 -4.60 16.19
C PRO A 36 -12.73 -4.20 14.73
N VAL A 37 -11.47 -4.13 14.33
CA VAL A 37 -11.02 -3.68 13.01
C VAL A 37 -11.03 -4.82 12.01
N TYR A 38 -11.66 -4.59 10.84
CA TYR A 38 -11.78 -5.53 9.73
C TYR A 38 -11.36 -4.87 8.43
N GLN A 39 -10.41 -5.48 7.74
CA GLN A 39 -9.91 -4.97 6.47
C GLN A 39 -10.83 -5.32 5.33
N GLY A 40 -11.06 -4.37 4.42
CA GLY A 40 -11.75 -4.56 3.16
C GLY A 40 -11.00 -3.96 1.99
N TYR A 41 -11.46 -4.29 0.80
CA TYR A 41 -10.98 -3.75 -0.46
C TYR A 41 -12.13 -3.16 -1.25
N GLY A 42 -11.84 -2.05 -1.91
CA GLY A 42 -12.76 -1.43 -2.81
C GLY A 42 -12.18 -0.24 -3.56
N LEU A 43 -13.00 0.31 -4.41
CA LEU A 43 -12.67 1.46 -5.27
C LEU A 43 -13.94 2.29 -5.50
N SER A 44 -13.76 3.55 -5.84
CA SER A 44 -14.87 4.50 -6.06
C SER A 44 -15.83 4.00 -7.15
N GLU A 45 -15.29 3.33 -8.16
CA GLU A 45 -16.04 2.78 -9.28
C GLU A 45 -16.96 1.63 -8.90
N ALA A 46 -16.77 1.03 -7.72
CA ALA A 46 -17.60 -0.05 -7.16
C ALA A 46 -18.38 0.40 -5.90
N ALA A 47 -18.79 1.65 -5.83
CA ALA A 47 -19.51 2.23 -4.69
C ALA A 47 -18.80 1.95 -3.35
N SER A 48 -17.49 2.00 -3.36
CA SER A 48 -16.52 1.88 -2.27
C SER A 48 -16.09 0.46 -1.88
N VAL A 49 -16.94 -0.56 -1.85
CA VAL A 49 -16.59 -1.86 -1.28
C VAL A 49 -16.82 -3.02 -2.24
N VAL A 50 -15.78 -3.80 -2.50
CA VAL A 50 -15.80 -5.02 -3.32
C VAL A 50 -15.72 -6.27 -2.44
N SER A 51 -14.86 -6.25 -1.42
CA SER A 51 -14.73 -7.36 -0.47
C SER A 51 -14.46 -6.83 0.95
N LEU A 52 -14.81 -7.63 1.95
CA LEU A 52 -14.73 -7.22 3.34
C LEU A 52 -14.56 -8.44 4.25
N ASN A 53 -13.66 -8.32 5.23
CA ASN A 53 -13.63 -9.20 6.39
C ASN A 53 -14.76 -8.84 7.36
N ALA A 54 -15.28 -9.83 8.04
CA ALA A 54 -16.36 -9.67 9.02
C ALA A 54 -16.14 -10.61 10.21
N PRO A 55 -16.77 -10.36 11.38
CA PRO A 55 -16.60 -11.20 12.56
C PRO A 55 -16.82 -12.69 12.32
N THR A 56 -17.71 -13.04 11.38
CA THR A 56 -18.06 -14.42 11.04
C THR A 56 -17.16 -15.07 9.99
N ASN A 57 -16.38 -14.27 9.27
CA ASN A 57 -15.48 -14.72 8.22
C ASN A 57 -14.29 -13.76 8.12
N ASP A 58 -13.35 -13.92 9.04
CA ASP A 58 -12.19 -13.02 9.17
C ASP A 58 -10.88 -13.73 8.82
N ASN A 59 -10.10 -13.08 7.98
CA ASN A 59 -8.73 -13.46 7.67
C ASN A 59 -7.88 -12.20 7.57
N ILE A 60 -7.06 -11.93 8.58
CA ILE A 60 -6.22 -10.73 8.66
C ILE A 60 -5.20 -10.59 7.53
N HIS A 61 -4.90 -11.67 6.81
CA HIS A 61 -3.99 -11.67 5.66
C HIS A 61 -4.69 -11.34 4.35
N SER A 62 -6.02 -11.15 4.37
CA SER A 62 -6.85 -10.95 3.18
C SER A 62 -7.64 -9.64 3.24
N ALA A 63 -8.15 -9.24 2.09
CA ALA A 63 -9.13 -8.16 1.97
C ALA A 63 -10.58 -8.63 2.17
N GLY A 64 -10.76 -9.85 2.67
CA GLY A 64 -12.06 -10.43 2.98
C GLY A 64 -12.78 -11.06 1.78
N SER A 65 -14.01 -11.48 2.03
CA SER A 65 -14.85 -12.11 1.03
C SER A 65 -15.49 -11.11 0.09
N VAL A 66 -15.59 -11.48 -1.19
CA VAL A 66 -16.29 -10.70 -2.20
C VAL A 66 -17.75 -10.55 -1.80
N LEU A 67 -18.29 -9.35 -1.90
CA LEU A 67 -19.68 -9.06 -1.57
C LEU A 67 -20.64 -9.64 -2.62
N PRO A 68 -21.87 -10.06 -2.22
CA PRO A 68 -22.78 -10.80 -3.10
C PRO A 68 -23.21 -10.07 -4.39
N HIS A 69 -23.16 -8.74 -4.39
CA HIS A 69 -23.55 -7.91 -5.56
C HIS A 69 -22.42 -7.70 -6.57
N ILE A 70 -21.22 -8.21 -6.29
CA ILE A 70 -20.04 -8.08 -7.16
C ILE A 70 -19.65 -9.46 -7.71
N GLN A 71 -19.42 -9.54 -9.00
CA GLN A 71 -18.78 -10.65 -9.66
C GLN A 71 -17.29 -10.33 -9.87
N THR A 72 -16.43 -11.31 -9.72
CA THR A 72 -14.98 -11.15 -9.88
C THR A 72 -14.43 -12.16 -10.88
N LYS A 73 -13.44 -11.75 -11.67
CA LYS A 73 -12.56 -12.65 -12.42
C LYS A 73 -11.12 -12.14 -12.36
N ILE A 74 -10.18 -13.04 -12.53
CA ILE A 74 -8.75 -12.70 -12.55
C ILE A 74 -8.19 -13.09 -13.92
N GLU A 75 -7.53 -12.13 -14.58
CA GLU A 75 -6.80 -12.35 -15.83
C GLU A 75 -5.38 -11.79 -15.67
N ASN A 76 -4.37 -12.62 -15.89
CA ASN A 76 -2.96 -12.27 -15.72
C ASN A 76 -2.64 -11.65 -14.33
N GLY A 77 -3.30 -12.13 -13.28
CA GLY A 77 -3.17 -11.62 -11.91
C GLY A 77 -3.96 -10.33 -11.63
N GLN A 78 -4.52 -9.68 -12.63
CA GLN A 78 -5.33 -8.48 -12.46
C GLN A 78 -6.78 -8.83 -12.14
N LEU A 79 -7.35 -8.10 -11.18
CA LEU A 79 -8.77 -8.20 -10.83
C LEU A 79 -9.63 -7.43 -11.82
N PHE A 80 -10.66 -8.10 -12.30
CA PHE A 80 -11.80 -7.51 -13.00
C PHE A 80 -13.05 -7.72 -12.18
N ILE A 81 -13.89 -6.70 -12.16
CA ILE A 81 -15.16 -6.72 -11.44
C ILE A 81 -16.33 -6.42 -12.38
N LYS A 82 -17.50 -6.95 -12.04
CA LYS A 82 -18.77 -6.67 -12.72
C LYS A 82 -19.90 -6.63 -11.69
N GLY A 83 -20.88 -5.77 -11.91
CA GLY A 83 -22.02 -5.57 -11.03
C GLY A 83 -22.58 -4.16 -11.18
N ASP A 84 -23.29 -3.69 -10.17
CA ASP A 84 -23.76 -2.30 -10.13
C ASP A 84 -22.59 -1.37 -9.77
N LEU A 85 -21.83 -0.99 -10.82
CA LEU A 85 -20.68 -0.11 -10.72
C LEU A 85 -21.11 1.34 -11.01
N PHE A 86 -20.13 2.24 -11.06
CA PHE A 86 -20.31 3.65 -11.40
C PHE A 86 -20.89 3.81 -12.83
N LEU A 87 -21.48 4.96 -13.10
CA LEU A 87 -22.03 5.26 -14.43
C LEU A 87 -20.95 5.58 -15.49
N GLY A 88 -19.73 5.86 -15.06
CA GLY A 88 -18.59 6.25 -15.91
C GLY A 88 -17.91 7.50 -15.39
N TYR A 89 -16.81 7.88 -16.05
CA TYR A 89 -16.09 9.12 -15.74
C TYR A 89 -16.71 10.30 -16.49
N LEU A 90 -16.64 11.49 -15.88
CA LEU A 90 -17.11 12.72 -16.51
C LEU A 90 -16.40 12.93 -17.86
N ASN A 91 -17.17 13.26 -18.91
CA ASN A 91 -16.72 13.44 -20.28
C ASN A 91 -16.16 12.18 -20.98
N HIS A 92 -16.44 11.00 -20.44
CA HIS A 92 -16.15 9.72 -21.09
C HIS A 92 -17.45 8.99 -21.45
N GLN A 93 -17.32 7.92 -22.24
CA GLN A 93 -18.45 7.04 -22.51
C GLN A 93 -18.93 6.40 -21.19
N PRO A 94 -20.26 6.27 -20.99
CA PRO A 94 -20.81 5.58 -19.83
C PRO A 94 -20.26 4.15 -19.72
N HIS A 95 -20.07 3.69 -18.50
CA HIS A 95 -19.72 2.31 -18.25
C HIS A 95 -20.94 1.42 -18.49
N ASP A 96 -20.78 0.41 -19.32
CA ASP A 96 -21.80 -0.60 -19.53
C ASP A 96 -21.78 -1.60 -18.36
N LYS A 97 -22.92 -1.74 -17.68
CA LYS A 97 -23.08 -2.64 -16.53
C LYS A 97 -22.79 -4.12 -16.85
N ASP A 98 -22.89 -4.50 -18.12
CA ASP A 98 -22.63 -5.85 -18.58
C ASP A 98 -21.16 -6.09 -18.95
N GLN A 99 -20.34 -5.05 -18.92
CA GLN A 99 -18.89 -5.14 -19.16
C GLN A 99 -18.12 -5.35 -17.87
N TRP A 100 -16.98 -6.06 -18.00
CA TRP A 100 -16.00 -6.21 -16.95
C TRP A 100 -15.16 -4.95 -16.82
N TYR A 101 -15.08 -4.41 -15.58
CA TYR A 101 -14.23 -3.29 -15.26
C TYR A 101 -12.86 -3.77 -14.76
N ALA A 102 -11.78 -3.33 -15.43
CA ALA A 102 -10.41 -3.60 -15.03
C ALA A 102 -10.01 -2.68 -13.87
N THR A 103 -9.77 -3.23 -12.69
CA THR A 103 -9.48 -2.42 -11.49
C THR A 103 -8.05 -1.86 -11.48
N GLY A 104 -7.14 -2.48 -12.23
CA GLY A 104 -5.70 -2.20 -12.17
C GLY A 104 -5.02 -2.75 -10.91
N ASP A 105 -5.72 -3.52 -10.10
CA ASP A 105 -5.19 -4.14 -8.90
C ASP A 105 -4.81 -5.60 -9.17
N LEU A 106 -3.65 -6.01 -8.67
CA LEU A 106 -3.17 -7.39 -8.72
C LEU A 106 -3.66 -8.12 -7.49
N VAL A 107 -4.27 -9.28 -7.70
CA VAL A 107 -4.87 -10.07 -6.63
C VAL A 107 -4.64 -11.57 -6.82
N GLU A 108 -4.72 -12.29 -5.72
CA GLU A 108 -4.97 -13.72 -5.68
C GLU A 108 -6.35 -13.93 -5.09
N GLN A 109 -7.15 -14.82 -5.66
CA GLN A 109 -8.45 -15.20 -5.09
C GLN A 109 -8.41 -16.68 -4.69
N ARG A 110 -8.79 -16.95 -3.46
CA ARG A 110 -8.96 -18.31 -2.93
C ARG A 110 -10.43 -18.46 -2.53
N GLN A 111 -11.16 -19.31 -3.24
CA GLN A 111 -12.62 -19.40 -3.10
C GLN A 111 -13.26 -18.01 -3.30
N ASN A 112 -13.92 -17.47 -2.28
CA ASN A 112 -14.56 -16.15 -2.31
C ASN A 112 -13.70 -15.04 -1.65
N THR A 113 -12.48 -15.32 -1.22
CA THR A 113 -11.63 -14.40 -0.47
C THR A 113 -10.55 -13.77 -1.38
N LEU A 114 -10.40 -12.44 -1.32
CA LEU A 114 -9.39 -11.68 -2.07
C LEU A 114 -8.13 -11.41 -1.24
N PHE A 115 -6.98 -11.60 -1.86
CA PHE A 115 -5.65 -11.25 -1.32
C PHE A 115 -5.03 -10.23 -2.26
N ILE A 116 -4.95 -8.98 -1.82
CA ILE A 116 -4.40 -7.90 -2.62
C ILE A 116 -2.87 -8.03 -2.64
N LYS A 117 -2.30 -8.04 -3.85
CA LYS A 117 -0.85 -8.14 -4.09
C LYS A 117 -0.22 -6.79 -4.45
N GLY A 118 -1.01 -5.81 -4.84
CA GLY A 118 -0.57 -4.46 -5.19
C GLY A 118 -1.32 -3.88 -6.37
N ARG A 119 -0.80 -2.79 -6.92
CA ARG A 119 -1.32 -2.15 -8.12
C ARG A 119 -0.41 -2.36 -9.32
N LEU A 120 -1.00 -2.68 -10.46
CA LEU A 120 -0.27 -2.90 -11.71
C LEU A 120 0.65 -1.71 -12.06
N LYS A 121 0.16 -0.47 -11.92
CA LYS A 121 0.92 0.76 -12.19
C LYS A 121 2.00 1.09 -11.16
N ASN A 122 1.98 0.44 -9.99
CA ASN A 122 2.95 0.65 -8.91
C ASN A 122 3.89 -0.56 -8.76
N LEU A 123 3.80 -1.50 -9.71
CA LEU A 123 4.72 -2.62 -9.76
C LEU A 123 6.10 -2.11 -10.15
N ILE A 124 7.08 -2.38 -9.34
CA ILE A 124 8.49 -2.09 -9.60
C ILE A 124 9.10 -3.32 -10.27
N ILE A 125 9.63 -3.14 -11.48
CA ILE A 125 10.39 -4.18 -12.16
C ILE A 125 11.88 -3.82 -12.01
N THR A 126 12.58 -4.57 -11.18
CA THR A 126 14.02 -4.33 -10.96
C THR A 126 14.85 -4.70 -12.19
N SER A 127 16.13 -4.24 -12.25
CA SER A 127 17.07 -4.63 -13.31
C SER A 127 17.31 -6.13 -13.39
N MET A 128 16.98 -6.88 -12.33
CA MET A 128 17.06 -8.35 -12.27
C MET A 128 15.74 -9.04 -12.67
N GLY A 129 14.76 -8.30 -13.21
CA GLY A 129 13.46 -8.81 -13.64
C GLY A 129 12.52 -9.23 -12.49
N ARG A 130 12.78 -8.78 -11.26
CA ARG A 130 11.88 -9.05 -10.12
C ARG A 130 10.73 -8.07 -10.08
N ASN A 131 9.52 -8.59 -10.00
CA ASN A 131 8.28 -7.80 -9.85
C ASN A 131 7.97 -7.61 -8.36
N ILE A 132 7.95 -6.38 -7.90
CA ILE A 132 7.73 -6.02 -6.50
C ILE A 132 6.62 -4.98 -6.43
N SER A 133 5.54 -5.27 -5.69
CA SER A 133 4.56 -4.25 -5.33
C SER A 133 5.21 -3.23 -4.40
N ALA A 134 5.25 -1.97 -4.80
CA ALA A 134 5.85 -0.91 -3.98
C ALA A 134 5.13 -0.75 -2.63
N GLU A 135 3.82 -1.00 -2.60
CA GLU A 135 2.98 -0.90 -1.39
C GLU A 135 3.41 -1.88 -0.30
N TRP A 136 3.99 -3.01 -0.66
CA TRP A 136 4.41 -4.01 0.31
C TRP A 136 5.50 -3.50 1.25
N PRO A 137 6.71 -3.12 0.81
CA PRO A 137 7.71 -2.53 1.72
C PRO A 137 7.25 -1.19 2.32
N GLU A 138 6.43 -0.41 1.62
CA GLU A 138 5.87 0.84 2.16
C GLU A 138 4.95 0.60 3.36
N SER A 139 4.10 -0.42 3.31
CA SER A 139 3.20 -0.77 4.42
C SER A 139 3.98 -1.20 5.68
N LEU A 140 5.10 -1.91 5.50
CA LEU A 140 5.98 -2.29 6.60
C LEU A 140 6.68 -1.07 7.21
N LEU A 141 7.14 -0.12 6.38
CA LEU A 141 7.69 1.15 6.87
C LEU A 141 6.66 1.94 7.66
N LEU A 142 5.46 2.12 7.11
CA LEU A 142 4.38 2.88 7.73
C LEU A 142 3.81 2.23 9.00
N SER A 143 4.09 0.96 9.25
CA SER A 143 3.73 0.28 10.51
C SER A 143 4.64 0.65 11.68
N GLN A 144 5.81 1.26 11.41
CA GLN A 144 6.73 1.68 12.45
C GLN A 144 6.32 3.03 13.05
N SER A 145 6.37 3.12 14.37
CA SER A 145 6.00 4.35 15.08
C SER A 145 6.88 5.53 14.66
N GLY A 146 6.25 6.65 14.32
CA GLY A 146 6.94 7.86 13.92
C GLY A 146 7.33 7.93 12.43
N ILE A 147 7.13 6.90 11.62
CA ILE A 147 7.20 7.00 10.16
C ILE A 147 5.83 7.46 9.65
N LEU A 148 5.77 8.63 9.03
CA LEU A 148 4.53 9.28 8.61
C LEU A 148 4.25 9.15 7.12
N GLN A 149 5.31 9.13 6.29
CA GLN A 149 5.21 8.89 4.85
C GLN A 149 6.42 8.07 4.39
N ALA A 150 6.17 7.13 3.48
CA ALA A 150 7.22 6.33 2.86
C ALA A 150 6.85 6.05 1.41
N VAL A 151 7.79 6.24 0.49
CA VAL A 151 7.62 5.91 -0.92
C VAL A 151 8.87 5.17 -1.40
N VAL A 152 8.66 3.98 -1.96
CA VAL A 152 9.73 3.08 -2.39
C VAL A 152 9.88 3.13 -3.91
N PHE A 153 11.13 3.11 -4.36
CA PHE A 153 11.54 3.17 -5.76
C PHE A 153 12.57 2.08 -6.07
N GLY A 154 12.69 1.71 -7.34
CA GLY A 154 13.63 0.66 -7.77
C GLY A 154 13.39 0.21 -9.20
N GLU A 155 12.57 0.95 -9.98
CA GLU A 155 12.28 0.62 -11.38
C GLU A 155 13.58 0.62 -12.21
N GLY A 156 13.88 -0.52 -12.87
CA GLY A 156 15.10 -0.73 -13.64
C GLY A 156 16.39 -0.69 -12.82
N ARG A 157 16.33 -0.72 -11.49
CA ARG A 157 17.48 -0.58 -10.58
C ARG A 157 17.81 -1.90 -9.87
N PRO A 158 19.07 -2.09 -9.40
CA PRO A 158 19.50 -3.37 -8.81
C PRO A 158 18.92 -3.64 -7.42
N PHE A 159 18.40 -2.62 -6.74
CA PHE A 159 17.81 -2.72 -5.40
C PHE A 159 16.76 -1.63 -5.17
N LEU A 160 15.96 -1.78 -4.11
CA LEU A 160 15.00 -0.78 -3.72
C LEU A 160 15.64 0.33 -2.89
N SER A 161 15.16 1.55 -3.12
CA SER A 161 15.43 2.73 -2.30
C SER A 161 14.14 3.35 -1.80
N ALA A 162 14.21 4.15 -0.73
CA ALA A 162 13.05 4.81 -0.15
C ALA A 162 13.31 6.29 0.13
N ILE A 163 12.27 7.11 0.01
CA ILE A 163 12.21 8.42 0.65
C ILE A 163 11.21 8.34 1.79
N ILE A 164 11.56 8.90 2.94
CA ILE A 164 10.81 8.72 4.19
C ILE A 164 10.65 10.06 4.88
N TYR A 165 9.42 10.43 5.21
CA TYR A 165 9.15 11.49 6.16
C TYR A 165 8.81 10.87 7.51
N ALA A 166 9.52 11.28 8.55
CA ALA A 166 9.36 10.77 9.90
C ALA A 166 9.26 11.92 10.92
N ASP A 167 8.60 11.63 12.05
CA ASP A 167 8.52 12.55 13.19
C ASP A 167 9.92 13.08 13.55
N THR A 168 10.01 14.36 13.88
CA THR A 168 11.27 15.02 14.27
C THR A 168 11.93 14.39 15.49
N LYS A 169 11.15 13.77 16.38
CA LYS A 169 11.64 13.04 17.55
C LYS A 169 12.31 11.70 17.18
N LEU A 170 12.04 11.16 16.00
CA LEU A 170 12.65 9.91 15.53
C LEU A 170 14.05 10.21 14.97
N SER A 171 15.10 9.75 15.64
CA SER A 171 16.47 9.96 15.18
C SER A 171 16.82 9.09 13.96
N ASN A 172 17.81 9.50 13.16
CA ASN A 172 18.27 8.70 12.01
C ASN A 172 18.80 7.30 12.38
N PRO A 173 19.53 7.09 13.50
CA PRO A 173 19.91 5.75 13.93
C PRO A 173 18.69 4.84 14.21
N VAL A 174 17.65 5.35 14.85
CA VAL A 174 16.42 4.57 15.11
C VAL A 174 15.68 4.28 13.79
N LEU A 175 15.62 5.23 12.87
CA LEU A 175 15.05 5.01 11.55
C LEU A 175 15.81 3.92 10.77
N ALA A 176 17.16 3.94 10.81
CA ALA A 176 17.99 2.90 10.21
C ALA A 176 17.73 1.52 10.86
N GLN A 177 17.54 1.46 12.16
CA GLN A 177 17.20 0.22 12.87
C GLN A 177 15.83 -0.31 12.41
N TYR A 178 14.82 0.53 12.26
CA TYR A 178 13.51 0.13 11.74
C TYR A 178 13.62 -0.47 10.33
N ILE A 179 14.39 0.18 9.44
CA ILE A 179 14.61 -0.33 8.08
C ILE A 179 15.31 -1.69 8.11
N ASN A 180 16.29 -1.89 8.98
CA ASN A 180 16.95 -3.18 9.15
C ASN A 180 15.98 -4.28 9.62
N VAL A 181 15.11 -3.99 10.59
CA VAL A 181 14.07 -4.93 11.06
C VAL A 181 13.10 -5.29 9.95
N ILE A 182 12.68 -4.30 9.16
CA ILE A 182 11.79 -4.51 8.01
C ILE A 182 12.49 -5.37 6.95
N ASN A 183 13.75 -5.09 6.65
CA ASN A 183 14.54 -5.84 5.67
C ASN A 183 14.71 -7.32 6.04
N GLN A 184 14.64 -7.68 7.34
CA GLN A 184 14.64 -9.08 7.77
C GLN A 184 13.33 -9.82 7.42
N GLN A 185 12.23 -9.09 7.23
CA GLN A 185 10.93 -9.62 6.82
C GLN A 185 10.78 -9.67 5.29
N LEU A 186 11.66 -9.00 4.56
CA LEU A 186 11.65 -8.91 3.11
C LEU A 186 12.65 -9.89 2.51
N PRO A 187 12.31 -10.55 1.39
CA PRO A 187 13.30 -11.30 0.62
C PRO A 187 14.39 -10.35 0.11
N ASP A 188 15.55 -10.89 -0.20
CA ASP A 188 16.74 -10.15 -0.60
C ASP A 188 16.50 -9.13 -1.71
N TYR A 189 15.73 -9.54 -2.74
CA TYR A 189 15.40 -8.70 -3.89
C TYR A 189 14.43 -7.54 -3.59
N ALA A 190 13.74 -7.56 -2.45
CA ALA A 190 12.78 -6.53 -2.03
C ALA A 190 13.29 -5.66 -0.86
N ARG A 191 14.56 -5.84 -0.46
CA ARG A 191 15.16 -5.06 0.62
C ARG A 191 15.45 -3.63 0.20
N ILE A 192 15.18 -2.70 1.11
CA ILE A 192 15.50 -1.27 0.98
C ILE A 192 16.96 -1.08 1.37
N GLN A 193 17.84 -0.82 0.39
CA GLN A 193 19.27 -0.69 0.65
C GLN A 193 19.71 0.77 0.88
N LYS A 194 19.00 1.72 0.30
CA LYS A 194 19.28 3.16 0.46
C LYS A 194 17.98 3.89 0.80
N TRP A 195 18.12 4.94 1.59
CA TRP A 195 16.97 5.77 1.95
C TRP A 195 17.38 7.22 2.16
N HIS A 196 16.43 8.11 1.98
CA HIS A 196 16.58 9.54 2.22
C HIS A 196 15.47 10.03 3.14
N ARG A 197 15.85 10.73 4.20
CA ARG A 197 14.89 11.37 5.10
C ARG A 197 14.49 12.71 4.52
N LEU A 198 13.19 12.90 4.35
CA LEU A 198 12.61 14.17 3.93
C LEU A 198 12.67 15.20 5.08
N ALA A 199 13.05 16.43 4.75
CA ALA A 199 13.02 17.55 5.69
C ALA A 199 11.61 18.07 5.96
N ALA A 200 10.68 17.86 5.01
CA ALA A 200 9.28 18.24 5.10
C ALA A 200 8.38 17.16 4.46
N PRO A 201 7.11 17.06 4.85
CA PRO A 201 6.20 16.08 4.28
C PRO A 201 5.93 16.36 2.80
N LEU A 202 5.69 15.30 2.04
CA LEU A 202 5.10 15.40 0.70
C LEU A 202 3.68 15.97 0.82
N SER A 203 3.28 16.82 -0.11
CA SER A 203 1.97 17.46 -0.05
C SER A 203 1.27 17.55 -1.40
N VAL A 204 -0.04 17.81 -1.35
CA VAL A 204 -0.88 18.08 -2.53
C VAL A 204 -0.47 19.41 -3.18
N GLN A 205 -0.14 20.42 -2.36
CA GLN A 205 0.26 21.75 -2.83
C GLN A 205 1.55 21.71 -3.66
N GLN A 206 2.48 20.83 -3.30
CA GLN A 206 3.71 20.60 -4.08
C GLN A 206 3.46 19.76 -5.35
N GLY A 207 2.24 19.27 -5.56
CA GLY A 207 1.94 18.38 -6.68
C GLY A 207 2.50 16.95 -6.51
N LEU A 208 2.99 16.58 -5.32
CA LEU A 208 3.62 15.28 -5.04
C LEU A 208 2.63 14.24 -4.54
N LEU A 209 1.47 14.68 -4.04
CA LEU A 209 0.36 13.81 -3.67
C LEU A 209 -0.86 14.09 -4.54
N THR A 210 -1.73 13.09 -4.67
CA THR A 210 -3.09 13.27 -5.17
C THR A 210 -3.95 13.91 -4.08
N THR A 211 -5.17 14.38 -4.43
CA THR A 211 -6.16 14.92 -3.47
C THR A 211 -6.50 13.93 -2.36
N ASN A 212 -6.34 12.63 -2.61
CA ASN A 212 -6.56 11.57 -1.63
C ASN A 212 -5.24 11.15 -0.92
N ASN A 213 -4.24 12.03 -0.89
CA ASN A 213 -2.95 11.83 -0.24
C ASN A 213 -2.14 10.61 -0.75
N ARG A 214 -2.38 10.15 -1.99
CA ARG A 214 -1.57 9.07 -2.58
C ARG A 214 -0.35 9.63 -3.28
N PRO A 215 0.85 9.01 -3.17
CA PRO A 215 2.07 9.47 -3.82
C PRO A 215 1.93 9.50 -5.35
N LYS A 216 2.31 10.62 -5.96
CA LYS A 216 2.51 10.75 -7.41
C LYS A 216 3.96 10.38 -7.73
N ARG A 217 4.23 9.07 -7.88
CA ARG A 217 5.59 8.51 -8.00
C ARG A 217 6.45 9.20 -9.04
N ASP A 218 5.89 9.48 -10.24
CA ASP A 218 6.63 10.17 -11.31
C ASP A 218 7.06 11.58 -10.92
N ALA A 219 6.18 12.33 -10.25
CA ALA A 219 6.49 13.69 -9.79
C ALA A 219 7.56 13.66 -8.69
N ILE A 220 7.45 12.72 -7.76
CA ILE A 220 8.41 12.52 -6.68
C ILE A 220 9.77 12.10 -7.24
N SER A 221 9.79 11.14 -8.17
CA SER A 221 11.02 10.67 -8.82
C SER A 221 11.75 11.81 -9.55
N LYS A 222 11.02 12.67 -10.23
CA LYS A 222 11.57 13.85 -10.89
C LYS A 222 12.17 14.85 -9.88
N GLN A 223 11.44 15.15 -8.80
CA GLN A 223 11.88 16.12 -7.79
C GLN A 223 13.12 15.64 -7.03
N TYR A 224 13.20 14.35 -6.73
CA TYR A 224 14.32 13.76 -5.98
C TYR A 224 15.31 13.01 -6.86
N HIS A 225 15.34 13.30 -8.17
CA HIS A 225 16.20 12.63 -9.14
C HIS A 225 17.68 12.60 -8.71
N ALA A 226 18.22 13.73 -8.24
CA ALA A 226 19.62 13.82 -7.80
C ALA A 226 19.93 12.89 -6.62
N VAL A 227 18.98 12.71 -5.69
CA VAL A 227 19.10 11.79 -4.54
C VAL A 227 19.15 10.35 -5.04
N PHE A 228 18.26 9.98 -5.96
CA PHE A 228 18.24 8.63 -6.54
C PHE A 228 19.50 8.32 -7.34
N GLU A 229 19.97 9.25 -8.18
CA GLU A 229 21.21 9.06 -8.91
C GLU A 229 22.41 8.85 -7.97
N GLN A 230 22.48 9.57 -6.85
CA GLN A 230 23.52 9.35 -5.85
C GLN A 230 23.45 7.96 -5.23
N PHE A 231 22.25 7.40 -5.00
CA PHE A 231 22.10 6.07 -4.43
C PHE A 231 22.64 4.96 -5.34
N TYR A 232 22.46 5.11 -6.65
CA TYR A 232 22.80 4.07 -7.61
C TYR A 232 24.19 4.22 -8.24
N ARG A 233 24.80 5.43 -8.24
CA ARG A 233 26.17 5.62 -8.70
C ARG A 233 27.22 4.87 -7.87
N LEU A 234 26.96 4.67 -6.57
CA LEU A 234 27.86 3.94 -5.67
C LEU A 234 27.79 2.41 -5.83
N GLY A 235 26.86 1.90 -6.63
CA GLY A 235 26.72 0.46 -6.91
C GLY A 235 27.49 -0.01 -8.16
N GLU A 236 28.06 0.90 -8.95
CA GLU A 236 28.85 0.56 -10.16
C GLU A 236 30.34 0.32 -9.90
N VAL A 237 30.83 0.47 -8.65
CA VAL A 237 32.27 0.41 -8.31
C VAL A 237 32.61 -0.86 -7.50
N ILE A 238 31.94 -1.99 -7.73
CA ILE A 238 32.44 -3.28 -7.23
C ILE A 238 32.38 -4.29 -8.37
N ASN A 239 33.26 -4.10 -9.35
CA ASN A 239 33.77 -5.15 -10.24
C ASN A 239 35.23 -4.77 -10.61
N GLU A 240 36.15 -4.94 -9.67
CA GLU A 240 37.56 -5.21 -9.93
C GLU A 240 37.99 -6.41 -9.09
#